data_8be1ff10d5f35b5590213f372ab740a2
#
_entry.id   8be1ff10d5f35b5590213f372ab740a2
#
_cell.length_a   1.000
_cell.length_b   1.000
_cell.length_c   1.000
_cell.angle_alpha   90.00
_cell.angle_beta   90.00
_cell.angle_gamma   90.00
#
_symmetry.space_group_name_H-M   'P 1'
#
loop_
_entity.id
_entity.type
_entity.pdbx_description
1 polymer ?
#
loop_
_entity_poly.entity_id
_entity_poly.type
_entity_poly.pdbx_seq_one_letter_code
_entity_poly.pdbx_strand_id
1 'polypeptide(L)'
;MADDNQAPQQRRGSASPAAPPDNQAPQQRRGSASPAAPPHEGFCLWFTGLSGSGKSTITTHLVKELRKRGSKLEVLDGDVVRENLSKGLGFSKEDRDTNIRRIAFVANLLSRNGVPVITAAISPYREIRDEARQMMGDRFVEAYVKASVETCEERDVKGLYAKARSGEIKEFTGVSDPYEPPENPELVLETEQQSPEQSAQQILVYLEERELIPAPIAA
;
A
#
# COMPACT_ATOMS: atom_id res chain seq x y z
N MET A 1 18.89 77.77 26.00
CA MET A 1 19.91 78.00 24.97
C MET A 1 19.50 77.05 23.85
N ALA A 2 18.63 77.49 22.94
CA ALA A 2 18.91 78.27 21.71
C ALA A 2 19.92 77.53 20.85
N ASP A 3 19.68 77.13 19.64
CA ASP A 3 19.19 77.84 18.46
C ASP A 3 18.80 76.82 17.38
N ASP A 4 17.68 76.97 16.80
CA ASP A 4 17.37 77.41 15.44
C ASP A 4 18.44 77.06 14.35
N ASN A 5 18.03 76.29 13.31
CA ASN A 5 18.15 76.85 11.95
C ASN A 5 17.25 76.15 10.92
N GLN A 6 16.64 77.00 10.14
CA GLN A 6 15.61 76.76 9.14
C GLN A 6 16.12 76.17 7.84
N ALA A 7 15.17 75.64 7.10
CA ALA A 7 15.17 75.09 5.74
C ALA A 7 15.80 75.95 4.62
N PRO A 8 15.90 75.42 3.39
CA PRO A 8 14.87 75.75 2.42
C PRO A 8 14.35 74.61 1.51
N GLN A 9 13.10 74.82 1.16
CA GLN A 9 12.39 74.07 0.08
C GLN A 9 13.01 74.35 -1.28
N GLN A 10 13.10 73.29 -2.11
CA GLN A 10 13.13 73.50 -3.57
C GLN A 10 12.17 72.50 -4.28
N ARG A 11 11.54 73.09 -5.26
CA ARG A 11 10.34 72.70 -6.00
C ARG A 11 10.61 71.65 -7.07
N ARG A 12 9.60 70.75 -7.24
CA ARG A 12 8.97 70.24 -8.47
C ARG A 12 9.85 69.79 -9.60
N GLY A 13 9.64 68.50 -9.91
CA GLY A 13 9.83 67.90 -11.21
C GLY A 13 8.93 66.68 -11.32
N SER A 14 7.74 66.91 -11.93
CA SER A 14 6.80 65.83 -12.28
C SER A 14 7.34 65.10 -13.52
N ALA A 15 7.75 63.87 -13.33
CA ALA A 15 7.97 62.95 -14.46
C ALA A 15 7.03 61.73 -14.26
N SER A 16 6.09 61.59 -15.19
CA SER A 16 5.23 60.41 -15.30
C SER A 16 6.08 59.17 -15.52
N PRO A 17 5.81 58.04 -14.84
CA PRO A 17 6.46 56.79 -15.17
C PRO A 17 5.90 56.23 -16.48
N ALA A 18 6.83 55.84 -17.37
CA ALA A 18 6.52 55.12 -18.59
C ALA A 18 5.88 53.76 -18.30
N ALA A 19 4.91 53.39 -19.11
CA ALA A 19 4.26 52.08 -19.07
C ALA A 19 5.29 50.94 -19.29
N PRO A 20 5.16 49.80 -18.57
CA PRO A 20 6.03 48.67 -18.80
C PRO A 20 5.69 47.99 -20.15
N PRO A 21 6.66 47.39 -20.83
CA PRO A 21 6.44 46.71 -22.10
C PRO A 21 5.56 45.48 -21.95
N ASP A 22 4.65 45.32 -22.90
CA ASP A 22 3.79 44.12 -23.09
C ASP A 22 4.60 42.83 -23.02
N ASN A 23 4.45 42.12 -21.91
CA ASN A 23 5.02 40.81 -21.75
C ASN A 23 4.00 39.80 -22.29
N GLN A 24 4.02 39.59 -23.63
CA GLN A 24 3.27 38.49 -24.27
C GLN A 24 3.89 37.17 -23.81
N ALA A 25 3.24 36.51 -22.85
CA ALA A 25 3.55 35.13 -22.48
C ALA A 25 3.41 34.18 -23.69
N PRO A 26 4.32 33.25 -23.91
CA PRO A 26 4.22 32.32 -25.01
C PRO A 26 2.96 31.47 -24.85
N GLN A 27 2.10 31.49 -25.88
CA GLN A 27 0.92 30.62 -25.97
C GLN A 27 1.38 29.16 -25.96
N GLN A 28 1.24 28.50 -24.82
CA GLN A 28 1.41 27.07 -24.72
C GLN A 28 0.41 26.37 -25.65
N ARG A 29 0.92 25.72 -26.68
CA ARG A 29 0.16 24.78 -27.51
C ARG A 29 -0.45 23.74 -26.57
N ARG A 30 -1.77 23.79 -26.41
CA ARG A 30 -2.55 22.73 -25.77
C ARG A 30 -2.40 21.49 -26.66
N GLY A 31 -1.45 20.62 -26.34
CA GLY A 31 -1.44 19.28 -26.86
C GLY A 31 -2.77 18.63 -26.50
N SER A 32 -3.44 18.03 -27.48
CA SER A 32 -4.62 17.19 -27.27
C SER A 32 -4.19 16.00 -26.41
N ALA A 33 -4.32 16.11 -25.10
CA ALA A 33 -4.24 14.96 -24.23
C ALA A 33 -5.42 14.04 -24.61
N SER A 34 -5.12 12.83 -25.06
CA SER A 34 -6.12 11.78 -25.13
C SER A 34 -6.87 11.73 -23.80
N PRO A 35 -8.19 11.52 -23.79
CA PRO A 35 -8.93 11.39 -22.54
C PRO A 35 -8.24 10.27 -21.74
N ALA A 36 -7.73 10.62 -20.56
CA ALA A 36 -7.23 9.62 -19.63
C ALA A 36 -8.36 8.62 -19.39
N ALA A 37 -8.04 7.33 -19.48
CA ALA A 37 -8.97 6.31 -19.03
C ALA A 37 -9.47 6.68 -17.62
N PRO A 38 -10.76 6.46 -17.31
CA PRO A 38 -11.27 6.80 -15.99
C PRO A 38 -10.36 6.16 -14.94
N PRO A 39 -9.99 6.91 -13.90
CA PRO A 39 -9.12 6.35 -12.86
C PRO A 39 -9.87 5.15 -12.27
N HIS A 40 -9.32 3.95 -12.40
CA HIS A 40 -9.81 2.80 -11.64
C HIS A 40 -9.77 3.18 -10.17
N GLU A 41 -10.86 2.90 -9.45
CA GLU A 41 -10.87 3.12 -8.02
C GLU A 41 -9.73 2.32 -7.39
N GLY A 42 -8.95 2.97 -6.53
CA GLY A 42 -7.90 2.26 -5.81
C GLY A 42 -8.52 1.24 -4.86
N PHE A 43 -7.87 0.12 -4.71
CA PHE A 43 -8.27 -0.94 -3.76
C PHE A 43 -7.07 -1.39 -2.93
N CYS A 44 -7.34 -2.11 -1.86
CA CYS A 44 -6.32 -2.79 -1.07
C CYS A 44 -6.59 -4.29 -1.07
N LEU A 45 -5.74 -5.05 -1.74
CA LEU A 45 -5.70 -6.50 -1.61
C LEU A 45 -4.87 -6.84 -0.37
N TRP A 46 -5.57 -7.27 0.68
CA TRP A 46 -4.99 -7.57 1.98
C TRP A 46 -4.71 -9.05 2.13
N PHE A 47 -3.46 -9.46 1.95
CA PHE A 47 -3.07 -10.83 2.26
C PHE A 47 -2.93 -11.03 3.76
N THR A 48 -3.50 -12.13 4.26
CA THR A 48 -3.26 -12.66 5.60
C THR A 48 -2.92 -14.16 5.52
N GLY A 49 -2.18 -14.66 6.48
CA GLY A 49 -1.75 -16.07 6.52
C GLY A 49 -0.39 -16.23 7.20
N LEU A 50 -0.05 -17.44 7.58
CA LEU A 50 1.18 -17.80 8.29
C LEU A 50 2.45 -17.41 7.52
N SER A 51 3.58 -17.32 8.21
CA SER A 51 4.89 -17.29 7.55
C SER A 51 5.06 -18.54 6.70
N GLY A 52 5.61 -18.45 5.49
CA GLY A 52 5.72 -19.63 4.61
C GLY A 52 4.44 -20.03 3.87
N SER A 53 3.28 -19.39 4.11
CA SER A 53 2.03 -19.74 3.41
C SER A 53 2.01 -19.42 1.91
N GLY A 54 2.95 -18.61 1.39
CA GLY A 54 3.05 -18.30 -0.04
C GLY A 54 2.69 -16.85 -0.44
N LYS A 55 2.37 -15.97 0.52
CA LYS A 55 1.97 -14.57 0.25
C LYS A 55 2.89 -13.84 -0.72
N SER A 56 4.20 -13.78 -0.44
CA SER A 56 5.16 -13.04 -1.27
C SER A 56 5.33 -13.67 -2.65
N THR A 57 5.24 -14.99 -2.78
CA THR A 57 5.32 -15.68 -4.06
C THR A 57 4.11 -15.34 -4.94
N ILE A 58 2.89 -15.44 -4.38
CA ILE A 58 1.66 -15.05 -5.08
C ILE A 58 1.70 -13.56 -5.45
N THR A 59 2.15 -12.70 -4.53
CA THR A 59 2.32 -11.26 -4.80
C THR A 59 3.21 -11.03 -6.02
N THR A 60 4.33 -11.75 -6.14
CA THR A 60 5.25 -11.60 -7.28
C THR A 60 4.58 -11.90 -8.62
N HIS A 61 3.81 -13.00 -8.70
CA HIS A 61 3.05 -13.36 -9.91
C HIS A 61 1.97 -12.33 -10.21
N LEU A 62 1.21 -11.92 -9.22
CA LEU A 62 0.12 -10.97 -9.36
C LEU A 62 0.63 -9.58 -9.82
N VAL A 63 1.68 -9.06 -9.21
CA VAL A 63 2.31 -7.78 -9.58
C VAL A 63 2.76 -7.78 -11.03
N LYS A 64 3.36 -8.88 -11.49
CA LYS A 64 3.79 -9.03 -12.89
C LYS A 64 2.61 -8.91 -13.85
N GLU A 65 1.50 -9.57 -13.57
CA GLU A 65 0.31 -9.53 -14.42
C GLU A 65 -0.40 -8.17 -14.38
N LEU A 66 -0.55 -7.57 -13.19
CA LEU A 66 -1.15 -6.25 -13.05
C LEU A 66 -0.34 -5.16 -13.75
N ARG A 67 1.00 -5.21 -13.67
CA ARG A 67 1.87 -4.26 -14.39
C ARG A 67 1.78 -4.39 -15.91
N LYS A 68 1.63 -5.61 -16.44
CA LYS A 68 1.37 -5.83 -17.87
C LYS A 68 0.06 -5.15 -18.34
N ARG A 69 -0.91 -5.04 -17.46
CA ARG A 69 -2.19 -4.35 -17.71
C ARG A 69 -2.12 -2.83 -17.47
N GLY A 70 -0.92 -2.30 -17.21
CA GLY A 70 -0.70 -0.87 -16.99
C GLY A 70 -1.05 -0.37 -15.59
N SER A 71 -1.37 -1.25 -14.65
CA SER A 71 -1.65 -0.85 -13.26
C SER A 71 -0.44 -0.24 -12.59
N LYS A 72 -0.60 0.95 -12.03
CA LYS A 72 0.35 1.59 -11.12
C LYS A 72 -0.03 1.19 -9.70
N LEU A 73 0.62 0.18 -9.17
CA LEU A 73 0.31 -0.40 -7.86
C LEU A 73 1.50 -0.30 -6.92
N GLU A 74 1.21 -0.28 -5.62
CA GLU A 74 2.20 -0.37 -4.56
C GLU A 74 2.09 -1.69 -3.80
N VAL A 75 3.24 -2.17 -3.30
CA VAL A 75 3.32 -3.37 -2.49
C VAL A 75 3.86 -3.02 -1.11
N LEU A 76 3.07 -3.29 -0.08
CA LEU A 76 3.46 -3.15 1.31
C LEU A 76 3.82 -4.55 1.86
N ASP A 77 5.04 -4.99 1.56
CA ASP A 77 5.58 -6.24 2.10
C ASP A 77 5.94 -6.07 3.58
N GLY A 78 5.61 -7.06 4.40
CA GLY A 78 5.78 -6.98 5.85
C GLY A 78 7.22 -6.74 6.30
N ASP A 79 8.20 -7.27 5.60
CA ASP A 79 9.63 -7.09 5.95
C ASP A 79 10.08 -5.67 5.61
N VAL A 80 9.75 -5.18 4.39
CA VAL A 80 10.05 -3.80 3.96
C VAL A 80 9.37 -2.76 4.84
N VAL A 81 8.12 -3.02 5.24
CA VAL A 81 7.40 -2.14 6.16
C VAL A 81 8.06 -2.10 7.54
N ARG A 82 8.53 -3.24 8.05
CA ARG A 82 9.24 -3.27 9.34
C ARG A 82 10.49 -2.42 9.35
N GLU A 83 11.26 -2.45 8.27
CA GLU A 83 12.48 -1.65 8.15
C GLU A 83 12.21 -0.14 8.08
N ASN A 84 11.15 0.26 7.38
CA ASN A 84 10.91 1.66 7.04
C ASN A 84 9.87 2.35 7.93
N LEU A 85 8.75 1.68 8.23
CA LEU A 85 7.64 2.27 8.98
C LEU A 85 7.57 1.81 10.43
N SER A 86 8.13 0.64 10.73
CA SER A 86 7.95 -0.01 12.03
C SER A 86 9.27 -0.38 12.72
N LYS A 87 10.33 0.34 12.35
CA LYS A 87 11.63 0.20 13.01
C LYS A 87 11.50 0.43 14.51
N GLY A 88 12.01 -0.53 15.30
CA GLY A 88 11.95 -0.49 16.76
C GLY A 88 10.75 -1.22 17.38
N LEU A 89 9.76 -1.66 16.61
CA LEU A 89 8.73 -2.55 17.10
C LEU A 89 9.27 -3.98 17.26
N GLY A 90 8.87 -4.63 18.36
CA GLY A 90 9.13 -6.04 18.64
C GLY A 90 8.10 -6.97 18.00
N PHE A 91 7.83 -8.10 18.69
CA PHE A 91 6.90 -9.13 18.23
C PHE A 91 5.76 -9.38 19.24
N SER A 92 5.64 -8.55 20.28
CA SER A 92 4.49 -8.59 21.17
C SER A 92 3.17 -8.36 20.41
N LYS A 93 2.05 -8.76 21.01
CA LYS A 93 0.73 -8.52 20.39
C LYS A 93 0.54 -7.03 20.06
N GLU A 94 0.88 -6.15 20.99
CA GLU A 94 0.75 -4.69 20.85
C GLU A 94 1.61 -4.14 19.72
N ASP A 95 2.86 -4.64 19.60
CA ASP A 95 3.77 -4.23 18.52
C ASP A 95 3.28 -4.70 17.15
N ARG A 96 2.73 -5.92 17.08
CA ARG A 96 2.12 -6.45 15.86
C ARG A 96 0.90 -5.64 15.46
N ASP A 97 0.00 -5.37 16.39
CA ASP A 97 -1.19 -4.55 16.14
C ASP A 97 -0.80 -3.15 15.68
N THR A 98 0.20 -2.54 16.32
CA THR A 98 0.74 -1.24 15.92
C THR A 98 1.32 -1.28 14.49
N ASN A 99 2.07 -2.34 14.15
CA ASN A 99 2.59 -2.51 12.79
C ASN A 99 1.46 -2.63 11.77
N ILE A 100 0.44 -3.43 12.05
CA ILE A 100 -0.69 -3.64 11.14
C ILE A 100 -1.52 -2.35 10.98
N ARG A 101 -1.74 -1.57 12.06
CA ARG A 101 -2.39 -0.24 11.96
C ARG A 101 -1.63 0.72 11.06
N ARG A 102 -0.29 0.72 11.14
CA ARG A 102 0.55 1.55 10.25
C ARG A 102 0.42 1.12 8.79
N ILE A 103 0.45 -0.19 8.52
CA ILE A 103 0.22 -0.73 7.17
C ILE A 103 -1.17 -0.32 6.67
N ALA A 104 -2.22 -0.50 7.48
CA ALA A 104 -3.59 -0.15 7.13
C ALA A 104 -3.75 1.34 6.83
N PHE A 105 -3.13 2.22 7.63
CA PHE A 105 -3.15 3.65 7.40
C PHE A 105 -2.52 4.03 6.05
N VAL A 106 -1.33 3.50 5.73
CA VAL A 106 -0.67 3.76 4.44
C VAL A 106 -1.47 3.18 3.28
N ALA A 107 -1.98 1.94 3.41
CA ALA A 107 -2.81 1.31 2.40
C ALA A 107 -4.09 2.10 2.12
N ASN A 108 -4.74 2.64 3.17
CA ASN A 108 -5.90 3.51 3.03
C ASN A 108 -5.56 4.84 2.34
N LEU A 109 -4.42 5.47 2.67
CA LEU A 109 -3.97 6.68 2.00
C LEU A 109 -3.78 6.47 0.50
N LEU A 110 -3.16 5.37 0.10
CA LEU A 110 -2.91 5.03 -1.29
C LEU A 110 -4.21 4.67 -2.01
N SER A 111 -4.99 3.73 -1.47
CA SER A 111 -6.20 3.23 -2.12
C SER A 111 -7.27 4.30 -2.31
N ARG A 112 -7.49 5.19 -1.34
CA ARG A 112 -8.46 6.29 -1.48
C ARG A 112 -8.03 7.36 -2.51
N ASN A 113 -6.76 7.36 -2.91
CA ASN A 113 -6.23 8.23 -3.96
C ASN A 113 -6.07 7.50 -5.30
N GLY A 114 -6.76 6.39 -5.50
CA GLY A 114 -6.78 5.67 -6.79
C GLY A 114 -5.59 4.76 -7.04
N VAL A 115 -4.73 4.50 -6.01
CA VAL A 115 -3.58 3.61 -6.15
C VAL A 115 -3.93 2.23 -5.63
N PRO A 116 -3.95 1.17 -6.47
CA PRO A 116 -4.05 -0.21 -6.01
C PRO A 116 -2.90 -0.57 -5.08
N VAL A 117 -3.22 -1.24 -3.97
CA VAL A 117 -2.24 -1.65 -2.96
C VAL A 117 -2.36 -3.14 -2.71
N ILE A 118 -1.23 -3.82 -2.62
CA ILE A 118 -1.13 -5.20 -2.14
C ILE A 118 -0.38 -5.17 -0.81
N THR A 119 -1.01 -5.67 0.26
CA THR A 119 -0.31 -5.87 1.53
C THR A 119 0.04 -7.34 1.71
N ALA A 120 1.27 -7.66 2.09
CA ALA A 120 1.73 -9.03 2.31
C ALA A 120 2.28 -9.19 3.73
N ALA A 121 1.40 -9.16 4.72
CA ALA A 121 1.72 -9.32 6.14
C ALA A 121 1.01 -10.54 6.73
N ILE A 122 1.50 -11.09 7.84
CA ILE A 122 0.83 -12.19 8.56
C ILE A 122 -0.52 -11.71 9.07
N SER A 123 -0.57 -10.53 9.72
CA SER A 123 -1.75 -9.93 10.35
C SER A 123 -2.60 -10.95 11.14
N PRO A 124 -2.04 -11.49 12.25
CA PRO A 124 -2.55 -12.74 12.84
C PRO A 124 -3.90 -12.61 13.56
N TYR A 125 -4.27 -11.44 14.03
CA TYR A 125 -5.46 -11.23 14.84
C TYR A 125 -6.62 -10.68 13.99
N ARG A 126 -7.84 -11.19 14.20
CA ARG A 126 -9.04 -10.75 13.47
C ARG A 126 -9.36 -9.28 13.75
N GLU A 127 -9.38 -8.91 15.03
CA GLU A 127 -9.71 -7.55 15.46
C GLU A 127 -8.97 -6.48 14.64
N ILE A 128 -7.66 -6.64 14.46
CA ILE A 128 -6.85 -5.65 13.75
C ILE A 128 -7.11 -5.66 12.23
N ARG A 129 -7.48 -6.81 11.65
CA ARG A 129 -7.89 -6.88 10.24
C ARG A 129 -9.28 -6.24 10.05
N ASP A 130 -10.17 -6.42 11.00
CA ASP A 130 -11.50 -5.78 11.01
C ASP A 130 -11.38 -4.26 11.15
N GLU A 131 -10.46 -3.74 11.97
CA GLU A 131 -10.14 -2.31 12.02
C GLU A 131 -9.68 -1.80 10.63
N ALA A 132 -8.80 -2.53 9.95
CA ALA A 132 -8.33 -2.18 8.61
C ALA A 132 -9.48 -2.20 7.57
N ARG A 133 -10.36 -3.19 7.64
CA ARG A 133 -11.57 -3.30 6.82
C ARG A 133 -12.50 -2.12 7.05
N GLN A 134 -12.77 -1.76 8.30
CA GLN A 134 -13.62 -0.61 8.65
C GLN A 134 -13.04 0.71 8.12
N MET A 135 -11.71 0.87 8.17
CA MET A 135 -11.02 2.06 7.66
C MET A 135 -11.14 2.23 6.15
N MET A 136 -11.13 1.14 5.39
CA MET A 136 -11.09 1.16 3.91
C MET A 136 -12.45 0.89 3.25
N GLY A 137 -13.40 0.27 3.97
CA GLY A 137 -14.72 -0.06 3.44
C GLY A 137 -14.64 -0.97 2.21
N ASP A 138 -15.42 -0.67 1.17
CA ASP A 138 -15.53 -1.49 -0.05
C ASP A 138 -14.23 -1.63 -0.85
N ARG A 139 -13.22 -0.81 -0.53
CA ARG A 139 -11.89 -0.92 -1.14
C ARG A 139 -11.02 -2.02 -0.53
N PHE A 140 -11.44 -2.64 0.58
CA PHE A 140 -10.72 -3.70 1.25
C PHE A 140 -11.13 -5.06 0.70
N VAL A 141 -10.15 -5.81 0.19
CA VAL A 141 -10.31 -7.18 -0.31
C VAL A 141 -9.40 -8.08 0.49
N GLU A 142 -9.95 -8.89 1.40
CA GLU A 142 -9.18 -9.82 2.21
C GLU A 142 -8.93 -11.14 1.47
N ALA A 143 -7.67 -11.51 1.33
CA ALA A 143 -7.27 -12.77 0.74
C ALA A 143 -6.54 -13.62 1.79
N TYR A 144 -7.18 -14.69 2.22
CA TYR A 144 -6.60 -15.65 3.13
C TYR A 144 -5.72 -16.65 2.39
N VAL A 145 -4.41 -16.54 2.58
CA VAL A 145 -3.41 -17.47 2.03
C VAL A 145 -3.27 -18.64 2.99
N LYS A 146 -4.09 -19.65 2.76
CA LYS A 146 -4.30 -20.79 3.66
C LYS A 146 -3.25 -21.88 3.41
N ALA A 147 -2.56 -22.26 4.47
CA ALA A 147 -1.72 -23.43 4.58
C ALA A 147 -1.66 -23.85 6.06
N SER A 148 -1.46 -25.13 6.31
CA SER A 148 -1.23 -25.66 7.65
C SER A 148 0.10 -25.17 8.25
N VAL A 149 0.22 -25.24 9.56
CA VAL A 149 1.50 -24.94 10.23
C VAL A 149 2.58 -25.91 9.76
N GLU A 150 2.22 -27.18 9.63
CA GLU A 150 3.10 -28.26 9.18
C GLU A 150 3.68 -27.96 7.80
N THR A 151 2.83 -27.62 6.84
CA THR A 151 3.27 -27.24 5.48
C THR A 151 4.13 -25.98 5.47
N CYS A 152 3.79 -24.98 6.29
CA CYS A 152 4.60 -23.76 6.42
C CYS A 152 5.95 -24.03 7.05
N GLU A 153 6.02 -24.95 8.03
CA GLU A 153 7.24 -25.39 8.68
C GLU A 153 8.13 -26.22 7.74
N GLU A 154 7.54 -27.12 6.93
CA GLU A 154 8.29 -27.85 5.89
C GLU A 154 8.90 -26.91 4.85
N ARG A 155 8.17 -25.87 4.46
CA ARG A 155 8.66 -24.87 3.52
C ARG A 155 9.77 -23.99 4.10
N ASP A 156 9.66 -23.59 5.34
CA ASP A 156 10.50 -22.68 6.17
C ASP A 156 11.63 -21.93 5.44
N VAL A 157 11.28 -21.26 4.34
CA VAL A 157 12.22 -20.58 3.42
C VAL A 157 13.18 -19.61 4.13
N LYS A 158 12.75 -19.09 5.28
CA LYS A 158 13.51 -18.09 6.07
C LYS A 158 14.19 -18.70 7.32
N GLY A 159 14.01 -19.99 7.59
CA GLY A 159 14.50 -20.66 8.80
C GLY A 159 13.87 -20.15 10.11
N LEU A 160 12.69 -19.52 10.01
CA LEU A 160 12.03 -18.90 11.17
C LEU A 160 11.33 -19.93 12.06
N TYR A 161 10.77 -21.00 11.47
CA TYR A 161 10.16 -22.09 12.25
C TYR A 161 11.21 -22.86 13.05
N ALA A 162 12.35 -23.18 12.43
CA ALA A 162 13.46 -23.83 13.11
C ALA A 162 13.92 -23.01 14.34
N LYS A 163 14.03 -21.69 14.19
CA LYS A 163 14.38 -20.77 15.28
C LYS A 163 13.28 -20.67 16.35
N ALA A 164 12.02 -20.70 15.96
CA ALA A 164 10.91 -20.68 16.91
C ALA A 164 10.84 -21.99 17.70
N ARG A 165 11.06 -23.15 17.07
CA ARG A 165 11.07 -24.46 17.73
C ARG A 165 12.27 -24.61 18.68
N SER A 166 13.44 -24.04 18.34
CA SER A 166 14.58 -24.02 19.23
C SER A 166 14.47 -23.03 20.39
N GLY A 167 13.43 -22.18 20.41
CA GLY A 167 13.22 -21.15 21.44
C GLY A 167 14.06 -19.88 21.22
N GLU A 168 14.79 -19.77 20.11
CA GLU A 168 15.54 -18.56 19.74
C GLU A 168 14.58 -17.39 19.43
N ILE A 169 13.46 -17.67 18.74
CA ILE A 169 12.38 -16.71 18.51
C ILE A 169 11.22 -17.03 19.44
N LYS A 170 10.86 -16.07 20.27
CA LYS A 170 9.68 -16.13 21.13
C LYS A 170 8.48 -15.48 20.40
N GLU A 171 7.27 -15.80 20.84
CA GLU A 171 6.03 -15.18 20.32
C GLU A 171 5.92 -15.33 18.80
N PHE A 172 6.17 -16.51 18.25
CA PHE A 172 6.11 -16.78 16.83
C PHE A 172 4.72 -17.29 16.42
N THR A 173 4.07 -16.57 15.50
CA THR A 173 2.72 -16.92 15.02
C THR A 173 2.65 -18.32 14.41
N GLY A 174 1.76 -19.14 14.92
CA GLY A 174 1.57 -20.54 14.51
C GLY A 174 2.41 -21.55 15.30
N VAL A 175 3.33 -21.10 16.18
CA VAL A 175 4.11 -21.99 17.07
C VAL A 175 3.83 -21.68 18.54
N SER A 176 4.15 -20.49 19.00
CA SER A 176 3.94 -20.05 20.39
C SER A 176 2.84 -18.99 20.51
N ASP A 177 2.46 -18.34 19.39
CA ASP A 177 1.40 -17.37 19.32
C ASP A 177 0.30 -17.81 18.35
N PRO A 178 -0.97 -17.45 18.60
CA PRO A 178 -2.06 -17.85 17.74
C PRO A 178 -2.06 -17.12 16.39
N TYR A 179 -2.61 -17.79 15.39
CA TYR A 179 -3.12 -17.18 14.17
C TYR A 179 -4.63 -17.39 14.14
N GLU A 180 -5.38 -16.31 13.99
CA GLU A 180 -6.84 -16.33 13.90
C GLU A 180 -7.28 -16.26 12.44
N PRO A 181 -7.72 -17.38 11.82
CA PRO A 181 -8.20 -17.36 10.45
C PRO A 181 -9.35 -16.34 10.28
N PRO A 182 -9.42 -15.63 9.15
CA PRO A 182 -10.55 -14.76 8.87
C PRO A 182 -11.85 -15.56 8.76
N GLU A 183 -12.98 -14.96 9.18
CA GLU A 183 -14.29 -15.64 9.14
C GLU A 183 -14.94 -15.51 7.76
N ASN A 184 -14.84 -14.36 7.13
CA ASN A 184 -15.50 -14.05 5.87
C ASN A 184 -14.55 -13.29 4.92
N PRO A 185 -13.42 -13.91 4.50
CA PRO A 185 -12.53 -13.29 3.54
C PRO A 185 -13.17 -13.33 2.13
N GLU A 186 -12.88 -12.36 1.31
CA GLU A 186 -13.32 -12.35 -0.09
C GLU A 186 -12.69 -13.48 -0.90
N LEU A 187 -11.48 -13.89 -0.54
CA LEU A 187 -10.75 -14.96 -1.23
C LEU A 187 -10.10 -15.91 -0.22
N VAL A 188 -10.21 -17.21 -0.49
CA VAL A 188 -9.43 -18.25 0.18
C VAL A 188 -8.53 -18.91 -0.86
N LEU A 189 -7.23 -18.90 -0.62
CA LEU A 189 -6.20 -19.41 -1.51
C LEU A 189 -5.57 -20.65 -0.87
N GLU A 190 -5.97 -21.84 -1.32
CA GLU A 190 -5.54 -23.14 -0.78
C GLU A 190 -4.16 -23.53 -1.34
N THR A 191 -3.09 -22.95 -0.78
CA THR A 191 -1.73 -23.08 -1.34
C THR A 191 -1.08 -24.47 -1.18
N GLU A 192 -1.76 -25.40 -0.55
CA GLU A 192 -1.40 -26.81 -0.53
C GLU A 192 -1.95 -27.56 -1.73
N GLN A 193 -2.98 -27.03 -2.39
CA GLN A 193 -3.71 -27.69 -3.47
C GLN A 193 -3.52 -26.98 -4.81
N GLN A 194 -3.05 -25.74 -4.81
CA GLN A 194 -2.91 -24.92 -6.01
C GLN A 194 -1.54 -24.24 -6.10
N SER A 195 -1.07 -24.04 -7.32
CA SER A 195 0.18 -23.33 -7.56
C SER A 195 0.04 -21.82 -7.27
N PRO A 196 1.16 -21.11 -7.08
CA PRO A 196 1.14 -19.65 -6.94
C PRO A 196 0.52 -18.94 -8.14
N GLU A 197 0.69 -19.46 -9.36
CA GLU A 197 0.10 -18.93 -10.58
C GLU A 197 -1.43 -19.10 -10.57
N GLN A 198 -1.92 -20.26 -10.15
CA GLN A 198 -3.35 -20.51 -10.01
C GLN A 198 -3.97 -19.59 -8.96
N SER A 199 -3.29 -19.39 -7.82
CA SER A 199 -3.71 -18.46 -6.79
C SER A 199 -3.76 -17.01 -7.32
N ALA A 200 -2.75 -16.59 -8.07
CA ALA A 200 -2.72 -15.26 -8.69
C ALA A 200 -3.85 -15.11 -9.72
N GLN A 201 -4.12 -16.15 -10.52
CA GLN A 201 -5.21 -16.13 -11.50
C GLN A 201 -6.58 -16.04 -10.83
N GLN A 202 -6.80 -16.74 -9.72
CA GLN A 202 -8.04 -16.64 -8.93
C GLN A 202 -8.27 -15.22 -8.44
N ILE A 203 -7.23 -14.53 -7.97
CA ILE A 203 -7.31 -13.13 -7.55
C ILE A 203 -7.64 -12.22 -8.74
N LEU A 204 -6.97 -12.41 -9.89
CA LEU A 204 -7.22 -11.60 -11.09
C LEU A 204 -8.67 -11.69 -11.54
N VAL A 205 -9.23 -12.91 -11.60
CA VAL A 205 -10.64 -13.13 -11.94
C VAL A 205 -11.56 -12.37 -10.98
N TYR A 206 -11.33 -12.49 -9.68
CA TYR A 206 -12.12 -11.77 -8.68
C TYR A 206 -12.05 -10.25 -8.86
N LEU A 207 -10.85 -9.70 -9.08
CA LEU A 207 -10.67 -8.26 -9.26
C LEU A 207 -11.31 -7.76 -10.57
N GLU A 208 -11.32 -8.58 -11.62
CA GLU A 208 -12.00 -8.29 -12.89
C GLU A 208 -13.53 -8.29 -12.71
N GLU A 209 -14.09 -9.30 -12.04
CA GLU A 209 -15.53 -9.40 -11.76
C GLU A 209 -16.04 -8.23 -10.89
N ARG A 210 -15.17 -7.68 -10.05
CA ARG A 210 -15.46 -6.50 -9.23
C ARG A 210 -15.14 -5.18 -9.94
N GLU A 211 -14.72 -5.21 -11.20
CA GLU A 211 -14.34 -4.04 -12.00
C GLU A 211 -13.22 -3.20 -11.35
N LEU A 212 -12.42 -3.80 -10.45
CA LEU A 212 -11.31 -3.14 -9.76
C LEU A 212 -10.05 -3.02 -10.65
N ILE A 213 -9.96 -3.86 -11.67
CA ILE A 213 -8.88 -3.84 -12.66
C ILE A 213 -9.45 -3.96 -14.07
N PRO A 214 -8.74 -3.44 -15.10
CA PRO A 214 -9.17 -3.62 -16.48
C PRO A 214 -9.12 -5.10 -16.88
N ALA A 215 -10.02 -5.47 -17.78
CA ALA A 215 -9.96 -6.78 -18.44
C ALA A 215 -8.61 -7.00 -19.13
N PRO A 216 -8.19 -8.26 -19.36
CA PRO A 216 -6.96 -8.54 -20.10
C PRO A 216 -6.95 -7.83 -21.45
N ILE A 217 -5.82 -7.23 -21.82
CA ILE A 217 -5.63 -6.69 -23.18
C ILE A 217 -5.65 -7.90 -24.12
N ALA A 218 -6.62 -7.93 -25.03
CA ALA A 218 -6.66 -8.95 -26.07
C ALA A 218 -5.34 -8.93 -26.85
N ALA A 219 -4.71 -10.11 -26.98
CA ALA A 219 -3.44 -10.27 -27.67
C ALA A 219 -3.59 -10.15 -29.21
#